data_aeb12536a26c75cc3eec02381d9e3473
#
_entry.id   aeb12536a26c75cc3eec02381d9e3473
#
_cell.length_a   1.000
_cell.length_b   1.000
_cell.length_c   1.000
_cell.angle_alpha   90.00
_cell.angle_beta   90.00
_cell.angle_gamma   90.00
#
_symmetry.space_group_name_H-M   'P 1'
#
loop_
_entity.id
_entity.type
_entity.pdbx_description
1 polymer ?
#
loop_
_entity_poly.entity_id
_entity_poly.type
_entity_poly.pdbx_seq_one_letter_code
_entity_poly.pdbx_strand_id
1 'polypeptide(L)'
;MKDYNLFIAVDGIDGCGKSTLSRGMAEKLENIGRKVRLTREPGGTDAGLLMRQLLISKEYNLEPESEMMLYCADRLEHQTKLVMPGLAEGYDIISDRFVSSTYAYQIFGRGLDKDLLDYLAGQSIKRMPDITFIIEIDPETALERAMGRLKRDNKVEEEGKFEALGVDFFKKVANGFDWYAGKFENVWRINGMQSPEAVLDDVMHILDNFV
;
A
#
# COMPACT_ATOMS: atom_id res chain seq x y z
N MET A 1 16.57 -22.03 -0.33
CA MET A 1 16.21 -20.58 -0.44
C MET A 1 16.50 -20.12 -1.84
N LYS A 2 15.59 -19.42 -2.47
CA LYS A 2 15.84 -18.82 -3.79
C LYS A 2 16.85 -17.68 -3.66
N ASP A 3 17.83 -17.62 -4.59
CA ASP A 3 18.95 -16.65 -4.56
C ASP A 3 18.57 -15.24 -5.04
N TYR A 4 17.31 -14.82 -4.86
CA TYR A 4 16.90 -13.47 -5.25
C TYR A 4 16.10 -12.76 -4.14
N ASN A 5 16.20 -11.44 -4.16
CA ASN A 5 15.50 -10.59 -3.20
C ASN A 5 14.10 -10.25 -3.70
N LEU A 6 13.14 -10.26 -2.79
CA LEU A 6 11.73 -10.02 -3.09
C LEU A 6 11.38 -8.54 -2.95
N PHE A 7 10.56 -8.05 -3.86
CA PHE A 7 9.79 -6.82 -3.70
C PHE A 7 8.33 -7.21 -3.41
N ILE A 8 7.87 -6.94 -2.19
CA ILE A 8 6.54 -7.30 -1.68
C ILE A 8 5.74 -6.01 -1.46
N ALA A 9 4.51 -5.96 -1.96
CA ALA A 9 3.56 -4.91 -1.64
C ALA A 9 2.47 -5.45 -0.71
N VAL A 10 2.09 -4.66 0.30
CA VAL A 10 0.96 -4.92 1.19
C VAL A 10 -0.05 -3.80 1.01
N ASP A 11 -1.24 -4.14 0.53
CA ASP A 11 -2.27 -3.18 0.18
C ASP A 11 -3.63 -3.50 0.80
N GLY A 12 -4.60 -2.63 0.60
CA GLY A 12 -5.95 -2.70 1.14
C GLY A 12 -6.42 -1.34 1.66
N ILE A 13 -7.69 -1.23 2.02
CA ILE A 13 -8.29 0.02 2.53
C ILE A 13 -7.67 0.46 3.87
N ASP A 14 -7.81 1.74 4.23
CA ASP A 14 -7.33 2.23 5.51
C ASP A 14 -8.03 1.52 6.67
N GLY A 15 -7.27 1.17 7.71
CA GLY A 15 -7.78 0.39 8.85
C GLY A 15 -7.71 -1.13 8.69
N CYS A 16 -7.34 -1.68 7.51
CA CYS A 16 -7.30 -3.14 7.30
C CYS A 16 -6.12 -3.87 7.96
N GLY A 17 -5.10 -3.15 8.49
CA GLY A 17 -4.00 -3.80 9.24
C GLY A 17 -2.67 -3.92 8.49
N LYS A 18 -2.51 -3.28 7.31
CA LYS A 18 -1.28 -3.31 6.47
C LYS A 18 0.03 -3.18 7.26
N SER A 19 0.15 -2.11 8.04
CA SER A 19 1.40 -1.81 8.75
C SER A 19 1.71 -2.82 9.86
N THR A 20 0.69 -3.48 10.42
CA THR A 20 0.87 -4.57 11.39
C THR A 20 1.39 -5.81 10.68
N LEU A 21 0.76 -6.19 9.56
CA LEU A 21 1.21 -7.31 8.74
C LEU A 21 2.63 -7.10 8.22
N SER A 22 2.95 -5.92 7.66
CA SER A 22 4.28 -5.63 7.11
C SER A 22 5.39 -5.79 8.15
N ARG A 23 5.15 -5.33 9.40
CA ARG A 23 6.12 -5.52 10.50
C ARG A 23 6.28 -6.99 10.89
N GLY A 24 5.16 -7.72 11.05
CA GLY A 24 5.22 -9.14 11.38
C GLY A 24 5.93 -9.98 10.31
N MET A 25 5.69 -9.67 9.03
CA MET A 25 6.41 -10.29 7.90
C MET A 25 7.91 -10.02 7.96
N ALA A 26 8.30 -8.76 8.21
CA ALA A 26 9.71 -8.39 8.31
C ALA A 26 10.40 -9.19 9.42
N GLU A 27 9.82 -9.23 10.61
CA GLU A 27 10.35 -10.00 11.75
C GLU A 27 10.48 -11.50 11.43
N LYS A 28 9.49 -12.11 10.77
CA LYS A 28 9.53 -13.52 10.37
C LYS A 28 10.63 -13.78 9.34
N LEU A 29 10.78 -12.94 8.32
CA LEU A 29 11.81 -13.07 7.29
C LEU A 29 13.23 -12.85 7.87
N GLU A 30 13.41 -11.88 8.77
CA GLU A 30 14.67 -11.64 9.45
C GLU A 30 15.07 -12.83 10.34
N ASN A 31 14.11 -13.46 11.01
CA ASN A 31 14.35 -14.65 11.85
C ASN A 31 14.85 -15.88 11.05
N ILE A 32 14.57 -15.95 9.75
CA ILE A 32 15.11 -16.97 8.84
C ILE A 32 16.37 -16.50 8.09
N GLY A 33 16.96 -15.36 8.50
CA GLY A 33 18.24 -14.85 8.01
C GLY A 33 18.17 -13.98 6.75
N ARG A 34 16.99 -13.55 6.32
CA ARG A 34 16.85 -12.58 5.21
C ARG A 34 17.07 -11.16 5.70
N LYS A 35 17.62 -10.31 4.85
CA LYS A 35 17.72 -8.87 5.14
C LYS A 35 16.46 -8.20 4.65
N VAL A 36 15.77 -7.45 5.50
CA VAL A 36 14.50 -6.82 5.14
C VAL A 36 14.58 -5.30 5.29
N ARG A 37 13.96 -4.58 4.36
CA ARG A 37 13.74 -3.14 4.46
C ARG A 37 12.25 -2.84 4.34
N LEU A 38 11.66 -2.34 5.42
CA LEU A 38 10.29 -1.84 5.43
C LEU A 38 10.23 -0.43 4.86
N THR A 39 9.24 -0.19 4.01
CA THR A 39 8.97 1.12 3.43
C THR A 39 7.48 1.34 3.21
N ARG A 40 7.10 2.47 2.63
CA ARG A 40 5.69 2.79 2.34
C ARG A 40 5.54 3.78 1.19
N GLU A 41 4.37 3.81 0.57
CA GLU A 41 3.92 4.85 -0.35
C GLU A 41 2.60 5.48 0.12
N PRO A 42 2.47 6.82 0.09
CA PRO A 42 3.56 7.77 -0.15
C PRO A 42 4.45 7.98 1.08
N GLY A 43 5.68 8.50 0.86
CA GLY A 43 6.53 8.95 1.95
C GLY A 43 7.67 8.03 2.32
N GLY A 44 8.17 7.21 1.41
CA GLY A 44 9.33 6.33 1.62
C GLY A 44 10.69 7.04 1.52
N THR A 45 10.73 8.29 1.05
CA THR A 45 11.94 9.12 0.90
C THR A 45 11.72 10.50 1.52
N ASP A 46 12.78 11.30 1.69
CA ASP A 46 12.66 12.65 2.22
C ASP A 46 11.74 13.53 1.35
N ALA A 47 11.89 13.48 0.03
CA ALA A 47 10.98 14.16 -0.90
C ALA A 47 9.56 13.57 -0.81
N GLY A 48 9.46 12.26 -0.69
CA GLY A 48 8.18 11.55 -0.52
C GLY A 48 7.44 11.96 0.76
N LEU A 49 8.14 12.26 1.86
CA LEU A 49 7.52 12.77 3.09
C LEU A 49 6.81 14.11 2.87
N LEU A 50 7.40 15.01 2.06
CA LEU A 50 6.76 16.28 1.71
C LEU A 50 5.54 16.06 0.81
N MET A 51 5.64 15.16 -0.19
CA MET A 51 4.50 14.79 -1.03
C MET A 51 3.38 14.15 -0.19
N ARG A 52 3.72 13.29 0.77
CA ARG A 52 2.76 12.70 1.69
C ARG A 52 1.98 13.76 2.47
N GLN A 53 2.64 14.79 3.00
CA GLN A 53 1.95 15.87 3.71
C GLN A 53 0.88 16.53 2.84
N LEU A 54 1.19 16.82 1.58
CA LEU A 54 0.22 17.38 0.62
C LEU A 54 -0.93 16.42 0.32
N LEU A 55 -0.64 15.12 0.22
CA LEU A 55 -1.58 14.10 -0.24
C LEU A 55 -2.61 13.71 0.82
N ILE A 56 -2.22 13.61 2.10
CA ILE A 56 -3.08 13.05 3.15
C ILE A 56 -3.69 14.08 4.10
N SER A 57 -3.17 15.32 4.11
CA SER A 57 -3.69 16.39 4.97
C SER A 57 -5.01 16.95 4.44
N LYS A 58 -5.93 17.26 5.34
CA LYS A 58 -7.16 17.98 5.04
C LYS A 58 -6.94 19.46 4.70
N GLU A 59 -5.78 20.00 5.06
CA GLU A 59 -5.42 21.39 4.80
C GLU A 59 -5.32 21.67 3.30
N TYR A 60 -4.87 20.67 2.52
CA TYR A 60 -4.62 20.81 1.09
C TYR A 60 -5.71 20.12 0.27
N ASN A 61 -6.53 20.93 -0.41
CA ASN A 61 -7.54 20.42 -1.33
C ASN A 61 -6.95 20.38 -2.76
N LEU A 62 -6.24 19.31 -3.08
CA LEU A 62 -5.70 19.10 -4.41
C LEU A 62 -6.81 18.67 -5.38
N GLU A 63 -6.71 19.11 -6.64
CA GLU A 63 -7.49 18.52 -7.71
C GLU A 63 -7.17 17.01 -7.84
N PRO A 64 -8.17 16.15 -8.09
CA PRO A 64 -7.96 14.70 -8.09
C PRO A 64 -6.86 14.21 -9.03
N GLU A 65 -6.71 14.82 -10.21
CA GLU A 65 -5.65 14.51 -11.16
C GLU A 65 -4.27 14.90 -10.62
N SER A 66 -4.16 16.06 -9.95
CA SER A 66 -2.93 16.50 -9.29
C SER A 66 -2.54 15.56 -8.15
N GLU A 67 -3.54 15.08 -7.36
CA GLU A 67 -3.35 14.08 -6.33
C GLU A 67 -2.76 12.79 -6.93
N MET A 68 -3.34 12.28 -8.02
CA MET A 68 -2.88 11.09 -8.71
C MET A 68 -1.46 11.25 -9.27
N MET A 69 -1.14 12.39 -9.89
CA MET A 69 0.20 12.70 -10.41
C MET A 69 1.24 12.73 -9.30
N LEU A 70 0.91 13.28 -8.12
CA LEU A 70 1.80 13.28 -6.97
C LEU A 70 2.06 11.87 -6.42
N TYR A 71 1.05 10.98 -6.41
CA TYR A 71 1.28 9.57 -6.06
C TYR A 71 2.24 8.89 -7.04
N CYS A 72 2.13 9.19 -8.33
CA CYS A 72 3.05 8.65 -9.34
C CYS A 72 4.47 9.24 -9.21
N ALA A 73 4.60 10.52 -8.87
CA ALA A 73 5.88 11.16 -8.62
C ALA A 73 6.58 10.58 -7.37
N ASP A 74 5.84 10.42 -6.26
CA ASP A 74 6.34 9.76 -5.03
C ASP A 74 6.83 8.35 -5.33
N ARG A 75 6.06 7.56 -6.09
CA ARG A 75 6.42 6.19 -6.49
C ARG A 75 7.70 6.13 -7.29
N LEU A 76 7.87 7.03 -8.27
CA LEU A 76 9.10 7.09 -9.06
C LEU A 76 10.32 7.40 -8.20
N GLU A 77 10.19 8.38 -7.32
CA GLU A 77 11.25 8.76 -6.36
C GLU A 77 11.57 7.61 -5.40
N HIS A 78 10.52 6.99 -4.82
CA HIS A 78 10.63 5.85 -3.92
C HIS A 78 11.34 4.67 -4.57
N GLN A 79 10.92 4.27 -5.76
CA GLN A 79 11.58 3.16 -6.46
C GLN A 79 13.02 3.47 -6.82
N THR A 80 13.30 4.69 -7.28
CA THR A 80 14.65 5.09 -7.72
C THR A 80 15.63 5.18 -6.55
N LYS A 81 15.19 5.70 -5.40
CA LYS A 81 16.07 6.02 -4.27
C LYS A 81 16.12 4.95 -3.20
N LEU A 82 15.11 4.08 -3.13
CA LEU A 82 15.00 3.11 -2.05
C LEU A 82 14.82 1.68 -2.55
N VAL A 83 13.79 1.41 -3.37
CA VAL A 83 13.45 0.03 -3.74
C VAL A 83 14.55 -0.59 -4.59
N MET A 84 14.93 0.04 -5.71
CA MET A 84 15.93 -0.51 -6.62
C MET A 84 17.32 -0.64 -5.99
N PRO A 85 17.83 0.37 -5.25
CA PRO A 85 19.10 0.22 -4.52
C PRO A 85 19.02 -0.86 -3.44
N GLY A 86 17.94 -0.92 -2.65
CA GLY A 86 17.80 -1.92 -1.60
C GLY A 86 17.81 -3.35 -2.12
N LEU A 87 17.12 -3.61 -3.21
CA LEU A 87 17.16 -4.92 -3.89
C LEU A 87 18.58 -5.27 -4.37
N ALA A 88 19.29 -4.30 -4.95
CA ALA A 88 20.67 -4.48 -5.41
C ALA A 88 21.67 -4.73 -4.24
N GLU A 89 21.38 -4.18 -3.06
CA GLU A 89 22.16 -4.39 -1.81
C GLU A 89 21.82 -5.70 -1.10
N GLY A 90 20.90 -6.49 -1.62
CA GLY A 90 20.52 -7.79 -1.05
C GLY A 90 19.40 -7.74 0.01
N TYR A 91 18.58 -6.69 0.02
CA TYR A 91 17.40 -6.61 0.90
C TYR A 91 16.15 -7.09 0.19
N ASP A 92 15.30 -7.79 0.92
CA ASP A 92 13.87 -7.87 0.60
C ASP A 92 13.22 -6.53 0.94
N ILE A 93 12.37 -6.06 0.05
CA ILE A 93 11.65 -4.80 0.24
C ILE A 93 10.18 -5.10 0.50
N ILE A 94 9.65 -4.62 1.61
CA ILE A 94 8.21 -4.68 1.92
C ILE A 94 7.67 -3.26 1.92
N SER A 95 6.78 -2.96 0.97
CA SER A 95 6.13 -1.65 0.86
C SER A 95 4.69 -1.71 1.39
N ASP A 96 4.39 -0.88 2.39
CA ASP A 96 3.01 -0.56 2.79
C ASP A 96 2.43 0.38 1.74
N ARG A 97 1.61 -0.16 0.84
CA ARG A 97 1.03 0.38 -0.39
C ARG A 97 1.96 0.36 -1.60
N PHE A 98 1.31 0.23 -2.76
CA PHE A 98 1.89 0.38 -4.08
C PHE A 98 0.82 0.83 -5.08
N VAL A 99 1.00 0.55 -6.37
CA VAL A 99 0.12 1.03 -7.46
C VAL A 99 -1.34 0.58 -7.33
N SER A 100 -1.60 -0.59 -6.73
CA SER A 100 -2.96 -1.08 -6.45
C SER A 100 -3.77 -0.07 -5.61
N SER A 101 -3.12 0.62 -4.65
CA SER A 101 -3.75 1.74 -3.93
C SER A 101 -4.18 2.87 -4.87
N THR A 102 -3.37 3.24 -5.87
CA THR A 102 -3.72 4.32 -6.79
C THR A 102 -4.91 3.94 -7.68
N TYR A 103 -4.96 2.69 -8.17
CA TYR A 103 -6.18 2.21 -8.85
C TYR A 103 -7.39 2.29 -7.93
N ALA A 104 -7.28 1.78 -6.71
CA ALA A 104 -8.41 1.72 -5.79
C ALA A 104 -8.91 3.12 -5.38
N TYR A 105 -8.01 4.01 -4.97
CA TYR A 105 -8.38 5.32 -4.44
C TYR A 105 -8.69 6.35 -5.52
N GLN A 106 -7.83 6.49 -6.55
CA GLN A 106 -7.98 7.54 -7.55
C GLN A 106 -8.90 7.11 -8.69
N ILE A 107 -8.84 5.87 -9.17
CA ILE A 107 -9.73 5.45 -10.26
C ILE A 107 -11.10 5.09 -9.71
N PHE A 108 -11.21 4.13 -8.80
CA PHE A 108 -12.51 3.69 -8.27
C PHE A 108 -13.08 4.66 -7.24
N GLY A 109 -12.27 5.18 -6.33
CA GLY A 109 -12.71 6.13 -5.29
C GLY A 109 -13.07 7.51 -5.85
N ARG A 110 -12.15 8.14 -6.58
CA ARG A 110 -12.33 9.49 -7.15
C ARG A 110 -13.03 9.48 -8.51
N GLY A 111 -13.04 8.35 -9.23
CA GLY A 111 -13.65 8.24 -10.55
C GLY A 111 -12.80 8.79 -11.69
N LEU A 112 -11.47 8.82 -11.53
CA LEU A 112 -10.55 9.32 -12.55
C LEU A 112 -10.37 8.32 -13.70
N ASP A 113 -9.83 8.84 -14.80
CA ASP A 113 -9.54 8.05 -16.00
C ASP A 113 -8.43 7.02 -15.75
N LYS A 114 -8.76 5.76 -16.01
CA LYS A 114 -7.83 4.64 -15.87
C LYS A 114 -6.69 4.70 -16.88
N ASP A 115 -6.96 5.13 -18.12
CA ASP A 115 -5.95 5.16 -19.18
C ASP A 115 -4.87 6.20 -18.86
N LEU A 116 -5.24 7.31 -18.20
CA LEU A 116 -4.28 8.28 -17.68
C LEU A 116 -3.39 7.64 -16.60
N LEU A 117 -3.97 6.88 -15.66
CA LEU A 117 -3.16 6.17 -14.66
C LEU A 117 -2.25 5.12 -15.30
N ASP A 118 -2.74 4.34 -16.27
CA ASP A 118 -1.92 3.33 -16.96
C ASP A 118 -0.70 3.98 -17.62
N TYR A 119 -0.89 5.13 -18.26
CA TYR A 119 0.23 5.90 -18.85
C TYR A 119 1.21 6.38 -17.77
N LEU A 120 0.73 7.01 -16.69
CA LEU A 120 1.57 7.50 -15.60
C LEU A 120 2.27 6.37 -14.85
N ALA A 121 1.60 5.26 -14.64
CA ALA A 121 2.18 4.06 -14.03
C ALA A 121 3.33 3.51 -14.89
N GLY A 122 3.15 3.47 -16.21
CA GLY A 122 4.22 3.08 -17.15
C GLY A 122 5.45 3.98 -17.09
N GLN A 123 5.32 5.25 -16.68
CA GLN A 123 6.45 6.18 -16.52
C GLN A 123 7.06 6.13 -15.09
N SER A 124 6.28 5.81 -14.07
CA SER A 124 6.68 5.88 -12.67
C SER A 124 7.13 4.54 -12.07
N ILE A 125 6.74 3.41 -12.67
CA ILE A 125 7.08 2.07 -12.16
C ILE A 125 8.32 1.54 -12.90
N LYS A 126 9.39 1.28 -12.15
CA LYS A 126 10.62 0.64 -12.65
C LYS A 126 10.60 -0.87 -12.50
N ARG A 127 9.96 -1.36 -11.44
CA ARG A 127 9.77 -2.78 -11.15
C ARG A 127 8.43 -2.97 -10.45
N MET A 128 7.65 -3.94 -10.90
CA MET A 128 6.45 -4.41 -10.19
C MET A 128 6.85 -5.29 -9.00
N PRO A 129 6.03 -5.34 -7.94
CA PRO A 129 6.23 -6.32 -6.87
C PRO A 129 6.20 -7.75 -7.40
N ASP A 130 7.04 -8.61 -6.81
CA ASP A 130 7.04 -10.04 -7.09
C ASP A 130 5.75 -10.68 -6.54
N ILE A 131 5.20 -10.07 -5.46
CA ILE A 131 3.94 -10.46 -4.86
C ILE A 131 3.25 -9.25 -4.23
N THR A 132 1.93 -9.16 -4.37
CA THR A 132 1.08 -8.17 -3.72
C THR A 132 0.04 -8.87 -2.85
N PHE A 133 -0.02 -8.52 -1.57
CA PHE A 133 -1.07 -8.95 -0.66
C PHE A 133 -2.11 -7.85 -0.51
N ILE A 134 -3.37 -8.15 -0.79
CA ILE A 134 -4.49 -7.25 -0.56
C ILE A 134 -5.29 -7.76 0.63
N ILE A 135 -5.26 -7.00 1.73
CA ILE A 135 -6.01 -7.33 2.94
C ILE A 135 -7.45 -6.85 2.74
N GLU A 136 -8.36 -7.81 2.68
CA GLU A 136 -9.79 -7.59 2.52
C GLU A 136 -10.47 -7.53 3.89
N ILE A 137 -11.25 -6.47 4.09
CA ILE A 137 -12.01 -6.23 5.31
C ILE A 137 -13.29 -5.48 4.95
N ASP A 138 -14.34 -5.67 5.73
CA ASP A 138 -15.56 -4.89 5.59
C ASP A 138 -15.29 -3.38 5.68
N PRO A 139 -15.75 -2.56 4.68
CA PRO A 139 -15.47 -1.13 4.62
C PRO A 139 -15.93 -0.31 5.84
N GLU A 140 -17.03 -0.69 6.48
CA GLU A 140 -17.52 -0.01 7.69
C GLU A 140 -16.57 -0.27 8.87
N THR A 141 -16.19 -1.53 9.08
CA THR A 141 -15.20 -1.94 10.08
C THR A 141 -13.84 -1.27 9.82
N ALA A 142 -13.42 -1.17 8.56
CA ALA A 142 -12.16 -0.53 8.19
C ALA A 142 -12.16 0.97 8.54
N LEU A 143 -13.23 1.68 8.18
CA LEU A 143 -13.38 3.11 8.50
C LEU A 143 -13.39 3.36 10.02
N GLU A 144 -14.11 2.54 10.78
CA GLU A 144 -14.11 2.62 12.25
C GLU A 144 -12.70 2.46 12.84
N ARG A 145 -11.95 1.44 12.38
CA ARG A 145 -10.56 1.19 12.83
C ARG A 145 -9.64 2.34 12.46
N ALA A 146 -9.74 2.86 11.22
CA ALA A 146 -8.93 3.98 10.74
C ALA A 146 -9.20 5.25 11.56
N MET A 147 -10.47 5.62 11.74
CA MET A 147 -10.88 6.78 12.55
C MET A 147 -10.49 6.62 14.02
N GLY A 148 -10.64 5.42 14.58
CA GLY A 148 -10.22 5.11 15.96
C GLY A 148 -8.71 5.33 16.15
N ARG A 149 -7.89 4.91 15.19
CA ARG A 149 -6.44 5.15 15.19
C ARG A 149 -6.12 6.63 15.11
N LEU A 150 -6.67 7.36 14.12
CA LEU A 150 -6.43 8.79 13.94
C LEU A 150 -6.80 9.63 15.18
N LYS A 151 -7.90 9.27 15.85
CA LYS A 151 -8.31 9.94 17.09
C LYS A 151 -7.33 9.68 18.24
N ARG A 152 -6.89 8.42 18.42
CA ARG A 152 -5.90 8.08 19.46
C ARG A 152 -4.56 8.80 19.24
N ASP A 153 -4.14 8.93 17.98
CA ASP A 153 -2.87 9.52 17.59
C ASP A 153 -2.95 11.06 17.46
N ASN A 154 -4.14 11.66 17.66
CA ASN A 154 -4.45 13.09 17.48
C ASN A 154 -4.10 13.62 16.07
N LYS A 155 -4.33 12.79 15.04
CA LYS A 155 -3.93 13.05 13.64
C LYS A 155 -5.11 13.21 12.67
N VAL A 156 -6.33 13.41 13.16
CA VAL A 156 -7.54 13.51 12.31
C VAL A 156 -7.43 14.62 11.26
N GLU A 157 -6.87 15.78 11.64
CA GLU A 157 -6.71 16.90 10.72
C GLU A 157 -5.52 16.72 9.77
N GLU A 158 -4.45 16.12 10.25
CA GLU A 158 -3.21 15.93 9.50
C GLU A 158 -3.27 14.78 8.49
N GLU A 159 -3.98 13.70 8.82
CA GLU A 159 -3.97 12.46 8.02
C GLU A 159 -5.36 11.90 7.66
N GLY A 160 -6.46 12.56 8.05
CA GLY A 160 -7.82 12.02 7.93
C GLY A 160 -8.56 12.44 6.66
N LYS A 161 -7.87 12.78 5.56
CA LYS A 161 -8.47 13.26 4.32
C LYS A 161 -9.43 12.25 3.68
N PHE A 162 -9.03 11.00 3.57
CA PHE A 162 -9.83 9.97 2.93
C PHE A 162 -10.92 9.42 3.86
N GLU A 163 -10.67 9.31 5.16
CA GLU A 163 -11.66 8.90 6.14
C GLU A 163 -12.82 9.89 6.24
N ALA A 164 -12.59 11.17 5.97
CA ALA A 164 -13.63 12.19 5.93
C ALA A 164 -14.62 12.01 4.76
N LEU A 165 -14.27 11.23 3.73
CA LEU A 165 -15.16 10.93 2.59
C LEU A 165 -16.22 9.86 2.91
N GLY A 166 -16.11 9.20 4.05
CA GLY A 166 -17.12 8.28 4.58
C GLY A 166 -17.14 6.89 3.94
N VAL A 167 -18.12 6.10 4.38
CA VAL A 167 -18.21 4.66 4.05
C VAL A 167 -18.44 4.37 2.57
N ASP A 168 -19.21 5.20 1.87
CA ASP A 168 -19.48 4.99 0.44
C ASP A 168 -18.21 5.14 -0.41
N PHE A 169 -17.31 6.04 -0.03
CA PHE A 169 -15.98 6.13 -0.63
C PHE A 169 -15.16 4.85 -0.35
N PHE A 170 -15.16 4.38 0.88
CA PHE A 170 -14.46 3.14 1.26
C PHE A 170 -14.99 1.91 0.50
N LYS A 171 -16.31 1.83 0.25
CA LYS A 171 -16.92 0.76 -0.59
C LYS A 171 -16.40 0.84 -2.03
N LYS A 172 -16.30 2.02 -2.62
CA LYS A 172 -15.70 2.18 -3.96
C LYS A 172 -14.24 1.77 -3.99
N VAL A 173 -13.46 2.16 -2.99
CA VAL A 173 -12.03 1.78 -2.87
C VAL A 173 -11.89 0.26 -2.70
N ALA A 174 -12.71 -0.39 -1.88
CA ALA A 174 -12.71 -1.84 -1.73
C ALA A 174 -12.98 -2.55 -3.07
N ASN A 175 -13.99 -2.09 -3.84
CA ASN A 175 -14.26 -2.58 -5.19
C ASN A 175 -13.05 -2.40 -6.14
N GLY A 176 -12.28 -1.33 -5.97
CA GLY A 176 -11.07 -1.09 -6.74
C GLY A 176 -9.96 -2.10 -6.42
N PHE A 177 -9.79 -2.45 -5.16
CA PHE A 177 -8.86 -3.53 -4.77
C PHE A 177 -9.33 -4.89 -5.28
N ASP A 178 -10.63 -5.17 -5.21
CA ASP A 178 -11.23 -6.39 -5.75
C ASP A 178 -10.99 -6.53 -7.25
N TRP A 179 -11.23 -5.43 -8.00
CA TRP A 179 -10.94 -5.38 -9.43
C TRP A 179 -9.46 -5.62 -9.71
N TYR A 180 -8.55 -4.96 -8.96
CA TYR A 180 -7.10 -5.11 -9.14
C TYR A 180 -6.66 -6.57 -8.91
N ALA A 181 -7.13 -7.21 -7.85
CA ALA A 181 -6.82 -8.59 -7.53
C ALA A 181 -7.35 -9.60 -8.58
N GLY A 182 -8.43 -9.25 -9.28
CA GLY A 182 -8.95 -10.07 -10.39
C GLY A 182 -8.27 -9.81 -11.74
N LYS A 183 -7.48 -8.73 -11.87
CA LYS A 183 -6.89 -8.28 -13.14
C LYS A 183 -5.41 -8.58 -13.27
N PHE A 184 -4.67 -8.53 -12.18
CA PHE A 184 -3.21 -8.64 -12.18
C PHE A 184 -2.77 -9.97 -11.56
N GLU A 185 -1.68 -10.53 -12.12
CA GLU A 185 -1.06 -11.74 -11.59
C GLU A 185 -0.26 -11.45 -10.31
N ASN A 186 0.08 -12.50 -9.56
CA ASN A 186 0.82 -12.41 -8.29
C ASN A 186 0.17 -11.51 -7.23
N VAL A 187 -1.16 -11.40 -7.26
CA VAL A 187 -1.95 -10.68 -6.27
C VAL A 187 -2.76 -11.67 -5.43
N TRP A 188 -2.55 -11.64 -4.12
CA TRP A 188 -3.19 -12.56 -3.17
C TRP A 188 -4.14 -11.82 -2.26
N ARG A 189 -5.37 -12.32 -2.16
CA ARG A 189 -6.40 -11.80 -1.26
C ARG A 189 -6.23 -12.43 0.11
N ILE A 190 -6.19 -11.62 1.15
CA ILE A 190 -6.01 -12.05 2.53
C ILE A 190 -7.20 -11.60 3.36
N ASN A 191 -7.83 -12.51 4.07
CA ASN A 191 -8.96 -12.21 4.94
C ASN A 191 -8.49 -11.42 6.18
N GLY A 192 -8.69 -10.09 6.18
CA GLY A 192 -8.35 -9.18 7.27
C GLY A 192 -9.34 -9.14 8.44
N MET A 193 -10.40 -9.96 8.40
CA MET A 193 -11.36 -10.09 9.51
C MET A 193 -10.88 -11.08 10.59
N GLN A 194 -9.77 -11.75 10.37
CA GLN A 194 -9.10 -12.66 11.32
C GLN A 194 -8.26 -11.90 12.35
N SER A 195 -7.66 -12.63 13.30
CA SER A 195 -6.65 -12.04 14.20
C SER A 195 -5.38 -11.66 13.42
N PRO A 196 -4.60 -10.67 13.88
CA PRO A 196 -3.35 -10.29 13.22
C PRO A 196 -2.37 -11.46 13.05
N GLU A 197 -2.34 -12.39 14.00
CA GLU A 197 -1.49 -13.59 13.96
C GLU A 197 -1.94 -14.53 12.83
N ALA A 198 -3.25 -14.79 12.70
CA ALA A 198 -3.78 -15.64 11.65
C ALA A 198 -3.56 -15.03 10.25
N VAL A 199 -3.73 -13.71 10.11
CA VAL A 199 -3.41 -12.98 8.87
C VAL A 199 -1.94 -13.14 8.51
N LEU A 200 -1.04 -13.03 9.48
CA LEU A 200 0.40 -13.21 9.27
C LEU A 200 0.73 -14.65 8.88
N ASP A 201 0.14 -15.64 9.54
CA ASP A 201 0.38 -17.05 9.24
C ASP A 201 -0.08 -17.41 7.82
N ASP A 202 -1.25 -16.94 7.38
CA ASP A 202 -1.74 -17.12 6.01
C ASP A 202 -0.75 -16.56 4.98
N VAL A 203 -0.23 -15.34 5.23
CA VAL A 203 0.72 -14.68 4.33
C VAL A 203 2.06 -15.40 4.31
N MET A 204 2.59 -15.83 5.47
CA MET A 204 3.85 -16.58 5.54
C MET A 204 3.75 -17.91 4.83
N HIS A 205 2.62 -18.62 4.94
CA HIS A 205 2.39 -19.87 4.20
C HIS A 205 2.45 -19.67 2.67
N ILE A 206 1.93 -18.53 2.18
CA ILE A 206 2.04 -18.18 0.75
C ILE A 206 3.49 -17.87 0.40
N LEU A 207 4.18 -17.08 1.24
CA LEU A 207 5.58 -16.69 1.02
C LEU A 207 6.57 -17.86 1.03
N ASP A 208 6.27 -18.97 1.72
CA ASP A 208 7.10 -20.18 1.72
C ASP A 208 7.36 -20.72 0.29
N ASN A 209 6.50 -20.38 -0.67
CA ASN A 209 6.71 -20.75 -2.08
C ASN A 209 7.68 -19.82 -2.82
N PHE A 210 8.04 -18.67 -2.22
CA PHE A 210 8.88 -17.62 -2.82
C PHE A 210 10.26 -17.51 -2.16
N VAL A 211 10.43 -17.97 -0.93
CA VAL A 211 11.65 -17.86 -0.12
C VAL A 211 12.48 -19.15 -0.04
#